data_b6ead67aaa5977dc27309a2d6c38eb34
#
_entry.id   b6ead67aaa5977dc27309a2d6c38eb34
#
_cell.length_a   1.000
_cell.length_b   1.000
_cell.length_c   1.000
_cell.angle_alpha   90.00
_cell.angle_beta   90.00
_cell.angle_gamma   90.00
#
_symmetry.space_group_name_H-M   'P 1'
#
loop_
_entity.id
_entity.type
_entity.pdbx_description
1 polymer ?
#
loop_
_entity_poly.entity_id
_entity_poly.type
_entity_poly.pdbx_seq_one_letter_code
_entity_poly.pdbx_strand_id
1 'polypeptide(L)'
;MLGAIHSIETFGLVDGPGVRYVIFMQGCHMRCKFCHNADTWKIKKPDQIAEVVLKKALRYRPYWKDTGGITVSGGEPLLQIDFLIELFTLAKKEGIHTTLDTCGQPFTFEESFFSKFKQLMSVTDLVLLDIKHIDEKAHKELTGHTNENILNLAQYLSKIQMPVWIRHVLVPTINTDEKYLEELHQFINTLNNVERVEVLPYHTLGAYKWKELGLDYPLEGINPPSEEQL
;
A
#
# COMPACT_ATOMS: atom_id res chain seq x y z
N MET A 1 -1.33 2.67 21.58
CA MET A 1 -0.34 1.81 20.88
C MET A 1 0.76 2.68 20.28
N LEU A 2 1.99 2.13 20.17
CA LEU A 2 3.09 2.84 19.50
C LEU A 2 3.26 2.32 18.08
N GLY A 3 3.54 3.22 17.13
CA GLY A 3 3.89 2.93 15.74
C GLY A 3 5.28 3.45 15.39
N ALA A 4 5.97 2.75 14.49
CA ALA A 4 7.20 3.21 13.86
C ALA A 4 6.85 3.89 12.53
N ILE A 5 6.95 5.21 12.49
CA ILE A 5 6.66 6.03 11.31
C ILE A 5 7.97 6.42 10.64
N HIS A 6 8.03 6.28 9.33
CA HIS A 6 9.15 6.72 8.50
C HIS A 6 9.06 8.22 8.21
N SER A 7 7.96 8.63 7.60
CA SER A 7 7.74 10.03 7.16
C SER A 7 6.25 10.34 7.03
N ILE A 8 5.95 11.60 6.80
CA ILE A 8 4.60 12.12 6.63
C ILE A 8 4.56 13.02 5.42
N GLU A 9 3.54 12.85 4.56
CA GLU A 9 3.18 13.77 3.50
C GLU A 9 1.82 14.42 3.85
N THR A 10 1.76 15.74 3.83
CA THR A 10 0.59 16.48 4.33
C THR A 10 -0.44 16.83 3.25
N PHE A 11 -0.06 16.67 1.97
CA PHE A 11 -0.88 17.00 0.80
C PHE A 11 -0.81 15.92 -0.27
N GLY A 12 -0.92 14.63 0.11
CA GLY A 12 -1.01 13.52 -0.84
C GLY A 12 -2.22 13.67 -1.75
N LEU A 13 -2.00 13.65 -3.06
CA LEU A 13 -3.05 13.77 -4.09
C LEU A 13 -3.30 12.47 -4.86
N VAL A 14 -2.44 11.48 -4.64
CA VAL A 14 -2.47 10.18 -5.34
C VAL A 14 -2.64 8.99 -4.40
N ASP A 15 -2.86 9.25 -3.11
CA ASP A 15 -2.89 8.23 -2.06
C ASP A 15 -4.32 7.97 -1.55
N GLY A 16 -5.31 8.09 -2.41
CA GLY A 16 -6.73 7.94 -2.11
C GLY A 16 -7.55 9.17 -2.51
N PRO A 17 -8.84 9.21 -2.19
CA PRO A 17 -9.74 10.29 -2.60
C PRO A 17 -9.42 11.61 -1.90
N GLY A 18 -9.50 12.70 -2.64
CA GLY A 18 -9.28 14.06 -2.13
C GLY A 18 -7.84 14.33 -1.70
N VAL A 19 -7.67 15.28 -0.79
CA VAL A 19 -6.35 15.57 -0.18
C VAL A 19 -6.13 14.66 1.02
N ARG A 20 -4.98 13.99 1.07
CA ARG A 20 -4.66 13.01 2.11
C ARG A 20 -3.53 13.50 3.01
N TYR A 21 -3.67 13.24 4.30
CA TYR A 21 -2.54 13.22 5.21
C TYR A 21 -1.98 11.80 5.22
N VAL A 22 -0.85 11.60 4.55
CA VAL A 22 -0.25 10.27 4.34
C VAL A 22 0.78 10.00 5.41
N ILE A 23 0.64 8.87 6.08
CA ILE A 23 1.56 8.37 7.11
C ILE A 23 2.30 7.18 6.53
N PHE A 24 3.59 7.35 6.23
CA PHE A 24 4.44 6.26 5.74
C PHE A 24 5.02 5.49 6.92
N MET A 25 4.63 4.22 7.05
CA MET A 25 5.10 3.35 8.10
C MET A 25 6.51 2.84 7.82
N GLN A 26 7.24 2.55 8.88
CA GLN A 26 8.57 1.93 8.82
C GLN A 26 8.45 0.42 8.94
N GLY A 27 9.21 -0.33 8.16
CA GLY A 27 9.24 -1.78 8.11
C GLY A 27 8.51 -2.35 6.88
N CYS A 28 9.19 -3.22 6.14
CA CYS A 28 8.61 -3.99 5.05
C CYS A 28 9.39 -5.29 4.87
N HIS A 29 8.70 -6.41 4.68
CA HIS A 29 9.33 -7.70 4.39
C HIS A 29 9.62 -7.89 2.91
N MET A 30 8.86 -7.23 2.03
CA MET A 30 9.09 -7.32 0.59
C MET A 30 10.39 -6.61 0.16
N ARG A 31 10.96 -7.07 -0.95
CA ARG A 31 12.18 -6.53 -1.57
C ARG A 31 11.92 -6.24 -3.04
N CYS A 32 10.86 -5.46 -3.30
CA CYS A 32 10.48 -5.12 -4.67
C CYS A 32 11.64 -4.44 -5.40
N LYS A 33 12.02 -4.95 -6.56
CA LYS A 33 13.15 -4.43 -7.36
C LYS A 33 12.97 -2.96 -7.78
N PHE A 34 11.73 -2.49 -7.86
CA PHE A 34 11.38 -1.09 -8.20
C PHE A 34 11.03 -0.24 -6.97
N CYS A 35 11.36 -0.66 -5.75
CA CYS A 35 10.93 0.04 -4.54
C CYS A 35 11.45 1.48 -4.49
N HIS A 36 10.53 2.44 -4.37
CA HIS A 36 10.86 3.86 -4.20
C HIS A 36 11.24 4.23 -2.77
N ASN A 37 10.85 3.38 -1.81
CA ASN A 37 11.02 3.62 -0.39
C ASN A 37 11.85 2.51 0.28
N ALA A 38 12.96 2.10 -0.34
CA ALA A 38 13.86 1.08 0.20
C ALA A 38 14.37 1.41 1.62
N ASP A 39 14.44 2.69 1.96
CA ASP A 39 14.76 3.22 3.28
C ASP A 39 13.72 2.86 4.37
N THR A 40 12.51 2.43 3.97
CA THR A 40 11.48 1.92 4.89
C THR A 40 11.65 0.44 5.26
N TRP A 41 12.50 -0.33 4.60
CA TRP A 41 12.58 -1.78 4.78
C TRP A 41 12.97 -2.22 6.20
N LYS A 42 13.87 -1.45 6.81
CA LYS A 42 14.38 -1.81 8.15
C LYS A 42 13.28 -1.64 9.18
N ILE A 43 13.00 -2.70 9.93
CA ILE A 43 12.10 -2.63 11.08
C ILE A 43 12.79 -1.80 12.18
N LYS A 44 12.09 -0.79 12.69
CA LYS A 44 12.54 0.09 13.77
C LYS A 44 11.64 -0.09 15.00
N LYS A 45 12.17 0.28 16.14
CA LYS A 45 11.39 0.32 17.39
C LYS A 45 10.29 1.38 17.27
N PRO A 46 9.02 1.04 17.55
CA PRO A 46 7.92 1.99 17.55
C PRO A 46 8.10 3.07 18.63
N ASP A 47 7.83 4.34 18.28
CA ASP A 47 8.02 5.50 19.15
C ASP A 47 6.92 6.55 19.05
N GLN A 48 6.00 6.44 18.09
CA GLN A 48 4.92 7.41 17.86
C GLN A 48 3.60 6.90 18.44
N ILE A 49 2.95 7.71 19.29
CA ILE A 49 1.64 7.42 19.88
C ILE A 49 0.54 7.78 18.86
N ALA A 50 -0.42 6.89 18.63
CA ALA A 50 -1.50 7.06 17.64
C ALA A 50 -2.30 8.37 17.86
N GLU A 51 -2.64 8.70 19.10
CA GLU A 51 -3.34 9.96 19.45
C GLU A 51 -2.52 11.21 19.07
N VAL A 52 -1.20 11.17 19.26
CA VAL A 52 -0.31 12.28 18.91
C VAL A 52 -0.22 12.43 17.39
N VAL A 53 -0.17 11.30 16.67
CA VAL A 53 -0.17 11.28 15.20
C VAL A 53 -1.47 11.88 14.66
N LEU A 54 -2.62 11.43 15.17
CA LEU A 54 -3.91 11.97 14.76
C LEU A 54 -4.03 13.46 15.08
N LYS A 55 -3.59 13.91 16.26
CA LYS A 55 -3.60 15.34 16.62
C LYS A 55 -2.78 16.21 15.65
N LYS A 56 -1.67 15.68 15.14
CA LYS A 56 -0.90 16.36 14.09
C LYS A 56 -1.67 16.39 12.77
N ALA A 57 -2.29 15.29 12.36
CA ALA A 57 -3.08 15.18 11.14
C ALA A 57 -4.29 16.15 11.15
N LEU A 58 -4.99 16.29 12.28
CA LEU A 58 -6.15 17.17 12.43
C LEU A 58 -5.88 18.65 12.11
N ARG A 59 -4.62 19.10 12.16
CA ARG A 59 -4.23 20.46 11.74
C ARG A 59 -4.46 20.71 10.25
N TYR A 60 -4.51 19.62 9.45
CA TYR A 60 -4.70 19.67 8.01
C TYR A 60 -6.14 19.39 7.58
N ARG A 61 -7.05 19.13 8.54
CA ARG A 61 -8.48 18.89 8.28
C ARG A 61 -9.15 19.92 7.36
N PRO A 62 -8.86 21.23 7.45
CA PRO A 62 -9.46 22.22 6.55
C PRO A 62 -9.19 21.98 5.06
N TYR A 63 -8.11 21.26 4.71
CA TYR A 63 -7.74 20.95 3.34
C TYR A 63 -8.39 19.68 2.81
N TRP A 64 -8.94 18.81 3.68
CA TRP A 64 -9.54 17.54 3.28
C TRP A 64 -10.90 17.69 2.63
N LYS A 65 -11.61 18.77 2.90
CA LYS A 65 -12.99 19.00 2.45
C LYS A 65 -13.88 17.78 2.77
N ASP A 66 -14.74 17.38 1.83
CA ASP A 66 -15.70 16.28 2.01
C ASP A 66 -15.13 14.90 1.64
N THR A 67 -14.04 14.84 0.88
CA THR A 67 -13.51 13.60 0.32
C THR A 67 -12.14 13.18 0.86
N GLY A 68 -11.40 14.11 1.45
CA GLY A 68 -10.06 13.83 1.96
C GLY A 68 -10.06 13.13 3.33
N GLY A 69 -8.87 12.90 3.87
CA GLY A 69 -8.70 12.24 5.16
C GLY A 69 -7.28 11.78 5.42
N ILE A 70 -7.12 10.65 6.10
CA ILE A 70 -5.81 10.05 6.36
C ILE A 70 -5.60 8.80 5.51
N THR A 71 -4.36 8.60 5.06
CA THR A 71 -3.90 7.34 4.43
C THR A 71 -2.70 6.84 5.20
N VAL A 72 -2.68 5.54 5.50
CA VAL A 72 -1.49 4.88 6.05
C VAL A 72 -0.92 3.98 4.97
N SER A 73 0.34 4.26 4.62
CA SER A 73 1.13 3.66 3.55
C SER A 73 2.55 3.39 4.05
N GLY A 74 3.55 3.36 3.17
CA GLY A 74 4.98 3.39 3.53
C GLY A 74 5.75 2.15 3.14
N GLY A 75 6.29 1.42 4.14
CA GLY A 75 6.80 0.08 3.96
C GLY A 75 5.64 -0.89 3.76
N GLU A 76 5.24 -1.57 4.82
CA GLU A 76 4.00 -2.37 4.85
C GLU A 76 3.25 -2.11 6.17
N PRO A 77 2.14 -1.37 6.11
CA PRO A 77 1.40 -1.00 7.30
C PRO A 77 0.87 -2.17 8.13
N LEU A 78 0.46 -3.27 7.49
CA LEU A 78 -0.08 -4.45 8.18
C LEU A 78 0.90 -5.11 9.15
N LEU A 79 2.20 -4.82 9.05
CA LEU A 79 3.19 -5.25 10.06
C LEU A 79 2.97 -4.58 11.42
N GLN A 80 2.20 -3.48 11.46
CA GLN A 80 1.92 -2.71 12.67
C GLN A 80 0.40 -2.60 12.90
N ILE A 81 -0.32 -3.71 12.68
CA ILE A 81 -1.79 -3.76 12.64
C ILE A 81 -2.46 -3.21 13.91
N ASP A 82 -1.88 -3.42 15.09
CA ASP A 82 -2.42 -2.93 16.35
C ASP A 82 -2.39 -1.39 16.44
N PHE A 83 -1.34 -0.77 15.89
CA PHE A 83 -1.25 0.69 15.77
C PHE A 83 -2.27 1.23 14.78
N LEU A 84 -2.46 0.55 13.63
CA LEU A 84 -3.46 0.93 12.61
C LEU A 84 -4.88 0.91 13.21
N ILE A 85 -5.24 -0.15 13.92
CA ILE A 85 -6.56 -0.29 14.55
C ILE A 85 -6.82 0.91 15.48
N GLU A 86 -5.88 1.25 16.35
CA GLU A 86 -6.02 2.37 17.27
C GLU A 86 -6.13 3.70 16.52
N LEU A 87 -5.24 3.97 15.57
CA LEU A 87 -5.22 5.20 14.80
C LEU A 87 -6.52 5.39 14.02
N PHE A 88 -6.99 4.35 13.31
CA PHE A 88 -8.21 4.42 12.52
C PHE A 88 -9.46 4.49 13.41
N THR A 89 -9.49 3.79 14.55
CA THR A 89 -10.57 3.93 15.52
C THR A 89 -10.69 5.37 16.03
N LEU A 90 -9.57 6.01 16.34
CA LEU A 90 -9.55 7.42 16.76
C LEU A 90 -9.99 8.35 15.60
N ALA A 91 -9.52 8.10 14.39
CA ALA A 91 -9.89 8.87 13.20
C ALA A 91 -11.41 8.76 12.90
N LYS A 92 -11.99 7.57 13.04
CA LYS A 92 -13.45 7.35 12.85
C LYS A 92 -14.28 8.11 13.89
N LYS A 93 -13.83 8.23 15.14
CA LYS A 93 -14.50 9.07 16.17
C LYS A 93 -14.55 10.54 15.78
N GLU A 94 -13.58 11.01 15.01
CA GLU A 94 -13.53 12.38 14.48
C GLU A 94 -14.24 12.52 13.11
N GLY A 95 -14.86 11.46 12.59
CA GLY A 95 -15.54 11.46 11.29
C GLY A 95 -14.58 11.58 10.10
N ILE A 96 -13.34 11.07 10.25
CA ILE A 96 -12.31 11.16 9.22
C ILE A 96 -12.36 9.91 8.35
N HIS A 97 -12.24 10.10 7.03
CA HIS A 97 -12.08 9.01 6.07
C HIS A 97 -10.69 8.37 6.19
N THR A 98 -10.67 7.04 6.32
CA THR A 98 -9.47 6.23 6.55
C THR A 98 -9.16 5.35 5.35
N THR A 99 -7.93 5.42 4.86
CA THR A 99 -7.45 4.62 3.73
C THR A 99 -6.22 3.81 4.16
N LEU A 100 -6.24 2.52 3.87
CA LEU A 100 -5.10 1.61 4.03
C LEU A 100 -4.47 1.39 2.65
N ASP A 101 -3.19 1.74 2.49
CA ASP A 101 -2.40 1.44 1.29
C ASP A 101 -1.40 0.33 1.63
N THR A 102 -1.58 -0.85 1.05
CA THR A 102 -0.86 -2.07 1.43
C THR A 102 -0.50 -2.94 0.22
N CYS A 103 0.62 -3.64 0.32
CA CYS A 103 0.93 -4.72 -0.59
C CYS A 103 0.26 -6.05 -0.20
N GLY A 104 -0.38 -6.14 0.95
CA GLY A 104 -1.12 -7.33 1.40
C GLY A 104 -0.28 -8.55 1.78
N GLN A 105 1.05 -8.48 1.72
CA GLN A 105 1.91 -9.64 1.96
C GLN A 105 1.73 -10.26 3.36
N PRO A 106 1.53 -9.50 4.46
CA PRO A 106 1.32 -10.08 5.78
C PRO A 106 -0.04 -10.74 6.00
N PHE A 107 -0.98 -10.59 5.05
CA PHE A 107 -2.32 -11.13 5.22
C PHE A 107 -2.30 -12.66 5.35
N THR A 108 -3.05 -13.17 6.32
CA THR A 108 -3.25 -14.61 6.53
C THR A 108 -4.61 -14.85 7.21
N PHE A 109 -5.17 -16.03 7.01
CA PHE A 109 -6.38 -16.50 7.72
C PHE A 109 -6.09 -17.09 9.11
N GLU A 110 -4.84 -17.07 9.58
CA GLU A 110 -4.53 -17.46 10.95
C GLU A 110 -5.27 -16.55 11.94
N GLU A 111 -5.97 -17.15 12.90
CA GLU A 111 -6.89 -16.44 13.79
C GLU A 111 -6.22 -15.28 14.55
N SER A 112 -4.96 -15.43 14.93
CA SER A 112 -4.18 -14.41 15.65
C SER A 112 -4.03 -13.10 14.86
N PHE A 113 -3.88 -13.19 13.54
CA PHE A 113 -3.83 -12.05 12.63
C PHE A 113 -5.22 -11.69 12.13
N PHE A 114 -6.01 -12.69 11.71
CA PHE A 114 -7.28 -12.49 11.02
C PHE A 114 -8.33 -11.79 11.90
N SER A 115 -8.38 -12.08 13.19
CA SER A 115 -9.26 -11.36 14.12
C SER A 115 -8.95 -9.86 14.18
N LYS A 116 -7.66 -9.49 14.23
CA LYS A 116 -7.21 -8.11 14.18
C LYS A 116 -7.50 -7.47 12.82
N PHE A 117 -7.31 -8.21 11.73
CA PHE A 117 -7.60 -7.71 10.40
C PHE A 117 -9.10 -7.39 10.22
N LYS A 118 -10.00 -8.25 10.73
CA LYS A 118 -11.45 -7.96 10.76
C LYS A 118 -11.75 -6.67 11.54
N GLN A 119 -11.08 -6.47 12.68
CA GLN A 119 -11.23 -5.24 13.46
C GLN A 119 -10.70 -4.02 12.70
N LEU A 120 -9.56 -4.12 12.01
CA LEU A 120 -9.04 -3.04 11.17
C LEU A 120 -10.03 -2.68 10.06
N MET A 121 -10.60 -3.68 9.36
CA MET A 121 -11.55 -3.43 8.29
C MET A 121 -12.82 -2.73 8.77
N SER A 122 -13.26 -2.95 10.01
CA SER A 122 -14.44 -2.24 10.59
C SER A 122 -14.24 -0.73 10.78
N VAL A 123 -13.01 -0.25 10.68
CA VAL A 123 -12.63 1.17 10.84
C VAL A 123 -11.87 1.72 9.61
N THR A 124 -11.88 0.96 8.50
CA THR A 124 -11.27 1.33 7.21
C THR A 124 -12.37 1.64 6.20
N ASP A 125 -12.25 2.73 5.45
CA ASP A 125 -13.23 3.10 4.41
C ASP A 125 -12.78 2.67 3.01
N LEU A 126 -11.47 2.59 2.75
CA LEU A 126 -10.91 2.25 1.46
C LEU A 126 -9.59 1.49 1.62
N VAL A 127 -9.35 0.50 0.79
CA VAL A 127 -8.05 -0.16 0.68
C VAL A 127 -7.45 0.12 -0.70
N LEU A 128 -6.23 0.63 -0.74
CA LEU A 128 -5.38 0.65 -1.93
C LEU A 128 -4.55 -0.62 -1.90
N LEU A 129 -4.77 -1.52 -2.84
CA LEU A 129 -4.12 -2.83 -2.87
C LEU A 129 -3.19 -2.94 -4.06
N ASP A 130 -1.91 -3.12 -3.77
CA ASP A 130 -0.89 -3.35 -4.79
C ASP A 130 -0.89 -4.81 -5.25
N ILE A 131 -1.19 -5.07 -6.52
CA ILE A 131 -0.91 -6.36 -7.18
C ILE A 131 0.29 -6.14 -8.12
N LYS A 132 1.47 -6.58 -7.70
CA LYS A 132 2.74 -6.24 -8.39
C LYS A 132 3.04 -7.15 -9.58
N HIS A 133 2.53 -8.37 -9.57
CA HIS A 133 2.52 -9.32 -10.68
C HIS A 133 1.47 -10.40 -10.44
N ILE A 134 0.79 -10.85 -11.49
CA ILE A 134 -0.24 -11.89 -11.34
C ILE A 134 0.36 -13.30 -11.30
N ASP A 135 1.41 -13.57 -12.06
CA ASP A 135 2.13 -14.85 -12.02
C ASP A 135 2.94 -14.97 -10.72
N GLU A 136 2.79 -16.08 -10.01
CA GLU A 136 3.40 -16.32 -8.70
C GLU A 136 4.92 -16.31 -8.75
N LYS A 137 5.51 -16.97 -9.75
CA LYS A 137 6.95 -17.08 -9.90
C LYS A 137 7.58 -15.74 -10.21
N ALA A 138 7.01 -15.02 -11.17
CA ALA A 138 7.46 -13.68 -11.54
C ALA A 138 7.25 -12.68 -10.39
N HIS A 139 6.16 -12.80 -9.63
CA HIS A 139 5.94 -12.01 -8.43
C HIS A 139 7.05 -12.25 -7.39
N LYS A 140 7.40 -13.52 -7.16
CA LYS A 140 8.48 -13.88 -6.24
C LYS A 140 9.84 -13.36 -6.70
N GLU A 141 10.14 -13.43 -7.99
CA GLU A 141 11.36 -12.87 -8.57
C GLU A 141 11.42 -11.34 -8.46
N LEU A 142 10.27 -10.67 -8.56
CA LEU A 142 10.16 -9.21 -8.52
C LEU A 142 10.22 -8.67 -7.08
N THR A 143 9.67 -9.40 -6.10
CA THR A 143 9.37 -8.87 -4.75
C THR A 143 9.99 -9.66 -3.60
N GLY A 144 10.50 -10.86 -3.86
CA GLY A 144 11.00 -11.79 -2.86
C GLY A 144 9.95 -12.71 -2.21
N HIS A 145 8.64 -12.49 -2.50
CA HIS A 145 7.52 -13.25 -1.93
C HIS A 145 6.55 -13.71 -3.01
N THR A 146 5.78 -14.77 -2.75
CA THR A 146 4.66 -15.18 -3.60
C THR A 146 3.51 -14.16 -3.49
N ASN A 147 2.58 -14.21 -4.44
CA ASN A 147 1.40 -13.34 -4.44
C ASN A 147 0.16 -13.98 -3.79
N GLU A 148 0.26 -15.20 -3.28
CA GLU A 148 -0.87 -15.96 -2.73
C GLU A 148 -1.64 -15.17 -1.67
N ASN A 149 -0.95 -14.63 -0.67
CA ASN A 149 -1.57 -13.84 0.41
C ASN A 149 -2.27 -12.58 -0.13
N ILE A 150 -1.70 -11.96 -1.17
CA ILE A 150 -2.23 -10.74 -1.79
C ILE A 150 -3.53 -11.05 -2.54
N LEU A 151 -3.54 -12.12 -3.34
CA LEU A 151 -4.73 -12.55 -4.08
C LEU A 151 -5.83 -13.03 -3.11
N ASN A 152 -5.47 -13.76 -2.06
CA ASN A 152 -6.38 -14.15 -0.99
C ASN A 152 -6.97 -12.93 -0.27
N LEU A 153 -6.17 -11.88 -0.02
CA LEU A 153 -6.64 -10.61 0.54
C LEU A 153 -7.65 -9.95 -0.40
N ALA A 154 -7.34 -9.83 -1.70
CA ALA A 154 -8.26 -9.23 -2.69
C ALA A 154 -9.62 -9.95 -2.70
N GLN A 155 -9.61 -11.29 -2.73
CA GLN A 155 -10.83 -12.11 -2.68
C GLN A 155 -11.59 -11.91 -1.36
N TYR A 156 -10.88 -11.84 -0.22
CA TYR A 156 -11.52 -11.60 1.06
C TYR A 156 -12.17 -10.20 1.12
N LEU A 157 -11.48 -9.15 0.65
CA LEU A 157 -12.03 -7.79 0.57
C LEU A 157 -13.27 -7.75 -0.32
N SER A 158 -13.26 -8.49 -1.45
CA SER A 158 -14.42 -8.61 -2.32
C SER A 158 -15.59 -9.29 -1.62
N LYS A 159 -15.34 -10.37 -0.87
CA LYS A 159 -16.39 -11.09 -0.09
C LYS A 159 -17.06 -10.19 0.94
N ILE A 160 -16.32 -9.29 1.61
CA ILE A 160 -16.87 -8.37 2.63
C ILE A 160 -17.33 -7.04 2.04
N GLN A 161 -17.27 -6.86 0.73
CA GLN A 161 -17.64 -5.64 0.00
C GLN A 161 -16.87 -4.39 0.48
N MET A 162 -15.62 -4.56 0.91
CA MET A 162 -14.74 -3.45 1.25
C MET A 162 -14.33 -2.71 -0.03
N PRO A 163 -14.53 -1.39 -0.14
CA PRO A 163 -14.07 -0.62 -1.30
C PRO A 163 -12.57 -0.78 -1.53
N VAL A 164 -12.18 -1.06 -2.78
CA VAL A 164 -10.77 -1.29 -3.15
C VAL A 164 -10.42 -0.50 -4.41
N TRP A 165 -9.26 0.14 -4.37
CA TRP A 165 -8.54 0.56 -5.57
C TRP A 165 -7.38 -0.40 -5.79
N ILE A 166 -7.35 -1.05 -6.95
CA ILE A 166 -6.21 -1.91 -7.33
C ILE A 166 -5.12 -1.04 -7.94
N ARG A 167 -3.90 -1.23 -7.49
CA ARG A 167 -2.70 -0.56 -8.01
C ARG A 167 -1.76 -1.56 -8.66
N HIS A 168 -1.27 -1.20 -9.83
CA HIS A 168 -0.29 -1.99 -10.56
C HIS A 168 0.81 -1.09 -11.12
N VAL A 169 2.04 -1.27 -10.64
CA VAL A 169 3.20 -0.55 -11.20
C VAL A 169 3.65 -1.28 -12.46
N LEU A 170 3.54 -0.62 -13.61
CA LEU A 170 3.95 -1.15 -14.91
C LEU A 170 5.46 -0.97 -15.09
N VAL A 171 6.19 -2.07 -15.01
CA VAL A 171 7.66 -2.10 -15.12
C VAL A 171 8.05 -2.72 -16.45
N PRO A 172 8.60 -1.94 -17.40
CA PRO A 172 9.02 -2.46 -18.70
C PRO A 172 9.93 -3.69 -18.57
N THR A 173 9.77 -4.65 -19.46
CA THR A 173 10.49 -5.93 -19.51
C THR A 173 10.17 -6.94 -18.40
N ILE A 174 9.38 -6.55 -17.39
CA ILE A 174 9.06 -7.42 -16.26
C ILE A 174 7.59 -7.85 -16.26
N ASN A 175 6.66 -6.88 -16.31
CA ASN A 175 5.22 -7.16 -16.22
C ASN A 175 4.39 -6.48 -17.32
N THR A 176 5.05 -6.10 -18.43
CA THR A 176 4.40 -5.50 -19.60
C THR A 176 3.94 -6.52 -20.64
N ASP A 177 4.14 -7.83 -20.41
CA ASP A 177 3.67 -8.88 -21.30
C ASP A 177 2.14 -8.91 -21.30
N GLU A 178 1.55 -8.87 -22.51
CA GLU A 178 0.09 -8.83 -22.70
C GLU A 178 -0.62 -10.01 -21.99
N LYS A 179 0.02 -11.19 -21.99
CA LYS A 179 -0.51 -12.36 -21.27
C LYS A 179 -0.75 -12.07 -19.78
N TYR A 180 0.24 -11.47 -19.10
CA TYR A 180 0.14 -11.19 -17.67
C TYR A 180 -0.85 -10.06 -17.37
N LEU A 181 -0.95 -9.06 -18.25
CA LEU A 181 -1.92 -8.00 -18.14
C LEU A 181 -3.35 -8.54 -18.31
N GLU A 182 -3.56 -9.43 -19.27
CA GLU A 182 -4.84 -10.11 -19.47
C GLU A 182 -5.21 -11.00 -18.26
N GLU A 183 -4.28 -11.81 -17.74
CA GLU A 183 -4.51 -12.62 -16.54
C GLU A 183 -4.85 -11.75 -15.32
N LEU A 184 -4.17 -10.60 -15.15
CA LEU A 184 -4.47 -9.62 -14.11
C LEU A 184 -5.87 -9.03 -14.30
N HIS A 185 -6.22 -8.63 -15.52
CA HIS A 185 -7.53 -8.11 -15.86
C HIS A 185 -8.63 -9.14 -15.54
N GLN A 186 -8.44 -10.39 -15.96
CA GLN A 186 -9.39 -11.47 -15.65
C GLN A 186 -9.54 -11.68 -14.15
N PHE A 187 -8.46 -11.67 -13.38
CA PHE A 187 -8.54 -11.77 -11.92
C PHE A 187 -9.32 -10.60 -11.32
N ILE A 188 -9.02 -9.37 -11.71
CA ILE A 188 -9.72 -8.16 -11.22
C ILE A 188 -11.23 -8.26 -11.51
N ASN A 189 -11.62 -8.77 -12.68
CA ASN A 189 -13.03 -8.95 -13.05
C ASN A 189 -13.79 -9.99 -12.19
N THR A 190 -13.09 -10.82 -11.42
CA THR A 190 -13.73 -11.70 -10.43
C THR A 190 -14.12 -10.99 -9.13
N LEU A 191 -13.61 -9.76 -8.92
CA LEU A 191 -13.83 -8.98 -7.71
C LEU A 191 -15.02 -8.02 -7.89
N ASN A 192 -15.91 -7.96 -6.89
CA ASN A 192 -17.15 -7.18 -6.97
C ASN A 192 -17.11 -5.82 -6.25
N ASN A 193 -15.95 -5.44 -5.73
CA ASN A 193 -15.75 -4.30 -4.84
C ASN A 193 -14.69 -3.31 -5.35
N VAL A 194 -14.21 -3.50 -6.57
CA VAL A 194 -13.17 -2.65 -7.18
C VAL A 194 -13.81 -1.38 -7.70
N GLU A 195 -13.49 -0.25 -7.09
CA GLU A 195 -13.96 1.07 -7.51
C GLU A 195 -13.03 1.71 -8.55
N ARG A 196 -11.75 1.33 -8.54
CA ARG A 196 -10.73 1.91 -9.41
C ARG A 196 -9.58 0.94 -9.66
N VAL A 197 -9.04 0.98 -10.87
CA VAL A 197 -7.76 0.36 -11.21
C VAL A 197 -6.80 1.47 -11.63
N GLU A 198 -5.63 1.52 -10.99
CA GLU A 198 -4.58 2.51 -11.27
C GLU A 198 -3.35 1.79 -11.80
N VAL A 199 -3.04 1.99 -13.07
CA VAL A 199 -1.76 1.60 -13.65
C VAL A 199 -0.78 2.74 -13.42
N LEU A 200 0.27 2.47 -12.65
CA LEU A 200 1.28 3.45 -12.27
C LEU A 200 2.54 3.23 -13.11
N PRO A 201 3.01 4.24 -13.85
CA PRO A 201 4.25 4.08 -14.59
C PRO A 201 5.44 3.89 -13.64
N TYR A 202 6.26 2.88 -13.91
CA TYR A 202 7.57 2.77 -13.26
C TYR A 202 8.40 4.04 -13.52
N HIS A 203 9.14 4.48 -12.51
CA HIS A 203 10.09 5.58 -12.61
C HIS A 203 11.28 5.37 -11.66
N THR A 204 12.39 6.05 -11.91
CA THR A 204 13.66 5.87 -11.19
C THR A 204 13.86 6.84 -10.01
N LEU A 205 12.83 7.60 -9.63
CA LEU A 205 12.94 8.64 -8.58
C LEU A 205 13.40 8.12 -7.21
N GLY A 206 13.20 6.82 -6.91
CA GLY A 206 13.66 6.18 -5.68
C GLY A 206 15.06 5.55 -5.76
N ALA A 207 15.70 5.49 -6.94
CA ALA A 207 16.96 4.78 -7.13
C ALA A 207 18.11 5.32 -6.27
N TYR A 208 18.14 6.65 -6.01
CA TYR A 208 19.16 7.25 -5.15
C TYR A 208 19.13 6.69 -3.71
N LYS A 209 17.97 6.30 -3.18
CA LYS A 209 17.84 5.73 -1.84
C LYS A 209 18.53 4.36 -1.72
N TRP A 210 18.53 3.57 -2.80
CA TRP A 210 19.27 2.32 -2.85
C TRP A 210 20.76 2.57 -2.71
N LYS A 211 21.27 3.55 -3.45
CA LYS A 211 22.68 3.96 -3.37
C LYS A 211 23.05 4.47 -1.98
N GLU A 212 22.20 5.27 -1.34
CA GLU A 212 22.42 5.75 0.04
C GLU A 212 22.43 4.60 1.05
N LEU A 213 21.70 3.50 0.77
CA LEU A 213 21.71 2.28 1.58
C LEU A 213 22.90 1.34 1.27
N GLY A 214 23.77 1.71 0.30
CA GLY A 214 24.86 0.86 -0.17
C GLY A 214 24.40 -0.37 -0.95
N LEU A 215 23.23 -0.30 -1.60
CA LEU A 215 22.63 -1.38 -2.37
C LEU A 215 22.67 -1.04 -3.87
N ASP A 216 22.93 -2.06 -4.68
CA ASP A 216 22.79 -1.95 -6.13
C ASP A 216 21.30 -1.84 -6.50
N TYR A 217 20.96 -0.92 -7.42
CA TYR A 217 19.60 -0.79 -7.90
C TYR A 217 19.33 -1.85 -9.00
N PRO A 218 18.42 -2.82 -8.76
CA PRO A 218 18.27 -3.97 -9.67
C PRO A 218 17.73 -3.62 -11.06
N LEU A 219 17.11 -2.44 -11.21
CA LEU A 219 16.52 -1.96 -12.46
C LEU A 219 17.34 -0.82 -13.08
N GLU A 220 18.66 -0.78 -12.82
CA GLU A 220 19.53 0.19 -13.45
C GLU A 220 19.48 0.03 -14.98
N GLY A 221 19.31 1.13 -15.71
CA GLY A 221 19.18 1.13 -17.16
C GLY A 221 17.78 0.81 -17.70
N ILE A 222 16.81 0.44 -16.87
CA ILE A 222 15.42 0.31 -17.30
C ILE A 222 14.76 1.69 -17.31
N ASN A 223 14.30 2.10 -18.49
CA ASN A 223 13.57 3.37 -18.66
C ASN A 223 12.11 3.23 -18.22
N PRO A 224 11.45 4.33 -17.82
CA PRO A 224 9.99 4.37 -17.66
C PRO A 224 9.26 3.88 -18.93
N PRO A 225 8.03 3.34 -18.79
CA PRO A 225 7.22 2.99 -19.95
C PRO A 225 6.93 4.22 -20.82
N SER A 226 6.84 3.99 -22.13
CA SER A 226 6.41 5.04 -23.07
C SER A 226 4.92 5.32 -22.93
N GLU A 227 4.45 6.44 -23.50
CA GLU A 227 3.00 6.76 -23.54
C GLU A 227 2.18 5.69 -24.29
N GLU A 228 2.80 4.99 -25.26
CA GLU A 228 2.16 3.91 -26.01
C GLU A 228 2.02 2.62 -25.20
N GLN A 229 2.79 2.47 -24.11
CA GLN A 229 2.77 1.30 -23.23
C GLN A 229 1.84 1.50 -22.01
N LEU A 230 1.35 2.71 -21.80
CA LEU A 230 0.40 3.08 -20.75
C LEU A 230 -1.04 3.10 -21.27
#